data_22d96f9f5755be473dcfa703b74d2a23
#
_entry.id   22d96f9f5755be473dcfa703b74d2a23
#
_cell.length_a   1.000
_cell.length_b   1.000
_cell.length_c   1.000
_cell.angle_alpha   90.00
_cell.angle_beta   90.00
_cell.angle_gamma   90.00
#
_symmetry.space_group_name_H-M   'P 1'
#
loop_
_entity.id
_entity.type
_entity.pdbx_description
1 polymer ?
#
loop_
_entity_poly.entity_id
_entity_poly.type
_entity_poly.pdbx_seq_one_letter_code
_entity_poly.pdbx_strand_id
1 'polypeptide(L)'
;MKNALGARIGEYLLDEDVPARSTEVAYRATHRVLPRCARVAILNPAFIGVRLAEVQLMREACILEALHHPGVPRVFECGVLERRPWIATEFIDGLSIERAASDRPLAIGDALAVVRDAAAVLAHAHTRGVVHRNITPQAVVRTPGRSFAVCITEWGDASINDNAIPHVVDPNARFYRAPELVADGHADGRADVFALGAVMFEAATLVLPEPIQKFPGMPVAFHQLLASMLTRVPEDRPAAAAVHAEAARLAEVFTDSEGPIEEVEVELVDISRNPPPMPSLGWMPPRPS
;
A
#
# COMPACT_ATOMS: atom_id res chain seq x y z
N MET A 1 -27.46 7.55 -2.85
CA MET A 1 -28.29 6.37 -2.52
C MET A 1 -28.13 6.12 -1.02
N LYS A 2 -29.11 6.48 -0.21
CA LYS A 2 -29.17 6.07 1.19
C LYS A 2 -29.54 4.59 1.18
N ASN A 3 -28.67 3.73 1.73
CA ASN A 3 -28.81 2.27 1.85
C ASN A 3 -28.85 1.49 0.51
N ALA A 4 -27.67 1.24 -0.07
CA ALA A 4 -27.54 0.28 -1.16
C ALA A 4 -27.42 -1.18 -0.63
N LEU A 5 -27.40 -1.38 0.68
CA LEU A 5 -27.37 -2.71 1.29
C LEU A 5 -28.63 -3.53 0.90
N GLY A 6 -28.40 -4.77 0.51
CA GLY A 6 -29.43 -5.65 -0.06
C GLY A 6 -29.73 -5.41 -1.55
N ALA A 7 -29.14 -4.37 -2.17
CA ALA A 7 -29.25 -4.18 -3.61
C ALA A 7 -28.42 -5.21 -4.38
N ARG A 8 -28.82 -5.46 -5.63
CA ARG A 8 -28.13 -6.36 -6.54
C ARG A 8 -27.30 -5.58 -7.56
N ILE A 9 -26.04 -6.01 -7.74
CA ILE A 9 -25.16 -5.53 -8.80
C ILE A 9 -24.57 -6.75 -9.52
N GLY A 10 -24.86 -6.90 -10.81
CA GLY A 10 -24.53 -8.12 -11.52
C GLY A 10 -25.18 -9.34 -10.82
N GLU A 11 -24.40 -10.35 -10.49
CA GLU A 11 -24.84 -11.51 -9.71
C GLU A 11 -24.55 -11.42 -8.21
N TYR A 12 -24.21 -10.23 -7.67
CA TYR A 12 -23.83 -10.01 -6.28
C TYR A 12 -24.89 -9.24 -5.52
N LEU A 13 -25.14 -9.67 -4.27
CA LEU A 13 -25.93 -8.95 -3.27
C LEU A 13 -24.99 -8.19 -2.35
N LEU A 14 -25.25 -6.90 -2.17
CA LEU A 14 -24.43 -6.02 -1.32
C LEU A 14 -24.77 -6.25 0.15
N ASP A 15 -23.80 -6.72 0.95
CA ASP A 15 -24.01 -7.12 2.34
C ASP A 15 -23.60 -6.02 3.33
N GLU A 16 -22.46 -5.33 3.08
CA GLU A 16 -21.81 -4.46 4.05
C GLU A 16 -20.98 -3.40 3.32
N ASP A 17 -20.96 -2.17 3.83
CA ASP A 17 -20.07 -1.12 3.35
C ASP A 17 -18.62 -1.44 3.75
N VAL A 18 -17.67 -1.27 2.83
CA VAL A 18 -16.24 -1.44 3.11
C VAL A 18 -15.45 -0.20 2.70
N PRO A 19 -14.24 0.01 3.25
CA PRO A 19 -13.40 1.14 2.87
C PRO A 19 -13.19 1.24 1.35
N ALA A 20 -13.20 2.46 0.84
CA ALA A 20 -13.11 2.76 -0.58
C ALA A 20 -12.39 4.10 -0.79
N ARG A 21 -11.84 4.29 -1.99
CA ARG A 21 -11.31 5.60 -2.44
C ARG A 21 -12.44 6.63 -2.56
N SER A 22 -12.13 7.91 -2.52
CA SER A 22 -13.12 8.99 -2.65
C SER A 22 -13.92 8.93 -3.96
N THR A 23 -13.32 8.37 -5.02
CA THR A 23 -13.94 8.22 -6.34
C THR A 23 -14.92 7.06 -6.46
N GLU A 24 -15.01 6.19 -5.46
CA GLU A 24 -15.84 4.99 -5.47
C GLU A 24 -16.61 4.80 -4.17
N VAL A 25 -17.59 3.95 -4.18
CA VAL A 25 -18.20 3.32 -3.01
C VAL A 25 -18.01 1.82 -3.16
N ALA A 26 -17.66 1.13 -2.07
CA ALA A 26 -17.39 -0.29 -2.13
C ALA A 26 -18.17 -1.07 -1.06
N TYR A 27 -18.49 -2.30 -1.42
CA TYR A 27 -19.27 -3.20 -0.60
C TYR A 27 -18.63 -4.57 -0.58
N ARG A 28 -18.68 -5.21 0.58
CA ARG A 28 -18.63 -6.66 0.62
C ARG A 28 -19.93 -7.20 0.06
N ALA A 29 -19.85 -8.21 -0.79
CA ALA A 29 -21.01 -8.75 -1.47
C ALA A 29 -20.90 -10.27 -1.62
N THR A 30 -22.04 -10.95 -1.57
CA THR A 30 -22.14 -12.40 -1.75
C THR A 30 -22.72 -12.71 -3.12
N HIS A 31 -22.09 -13.64 -3.83
CA HIS A 31 -22.61 -14.12 -5.10
C HIS A 31 -23.85 -14.99 -4.87
N ARG A 32 -24.92 -14.76 -5.63
CA ARG A 32 -26.24 -15.40 -5.42
C ARG A 32 -26.24 -16.92 -5.56
N VAL A 33 -25.36 -17.47 -6.34
CA VAL A 33 -25.34 -18.91 -6.68
C VAL A 33 -24.04 -19.57 -6.25
N LEU A 34 -22.91 -18.90 -6.47
CA LEU A 34 -21.59 -19.46 -6.18
C LEU A 34 -21.18 -19.15 -4.72
N PRO A 35 -20.52 -20.08 -4.03
CA PRO A 35 -20.07 -19.87 -2.64
C PRO A 35 -18.80 -18.98 -2.63
N ARG A 36 -18.96 -17.71 -2.97
CA ARG A 36 -17.87 -16.74 -2.96
C ARG A 36 -18.32 -15.35 -2.54
N CYS A 37 -17.44 -14.64 -1.84
CA CYS A 37 -17.58 -13.22 -1.54
C CYS A 37 -16.75 -12.39 -2.52
N ALA A 38 -17.23 -11.18 -2.81
CA ALA A 38 -16.57 -10.20 -3.64
C ALA A 38 -16.49 -8.84 -2.93
N ARG A 39 -15.49 -8.04 -3.29
CA ARG A 39 -15.52 -6.59 -3.10
C ARG A 39 -16.13 -6.00 -4.37
N VAL A 40 -17.29 -5.39 -4.25
CA VAL A 40 -17.95 -4.69 -5.35
C VAL A 40 -17.70 -3.20 -5.20
N ALA A 41 -16.85 -2.63 -6.06
CA ALA A 41 -16.59 -1.20 -6.12
C ALA A 41 -17.38 -0.58 -7.26
N ILE A 42 -18.03 0.56 -7.01
CA ILE A 42 -18.91 1.26 -7.94
C ILE A 42 -18.48 2.72 -7.96
N LEU A 43 -18.41 3.34 -9.13
CA LEU A 43 -18.12 4.77 -9.22
C LEU A 43 -19.05 5.57 -8.30
N ASN A 44 -18.48 6.44 -7.46
CA ASN A 44 -19.26 7.33 -6.60
C ASN A 44 -20.13 8.26 -7.47
N PRO A 45 -21.42 8.42 -7.16
CA PRO A 45 -22.34 9.28 -7.95
C PRO A 45 -21.83 10.71 -8.18
N ALA A 46 -21.05 11.25 -7.25
CA ALA A 46 -20.44 12.57 -7.37
C ALA A 46 -19.45 12.70 -8.55
N PHE A 47 -18.96 11.56 -9.07
CA PHE A 47 -17.98 11.51 -10.16
C PHE A 47 -18.58 11.03 -11.49
N ILE A 48 -19.91 10.93 -11.62
CA ILE A 48 -20.55 10.62 -12.90
C ILE A 48 -20.21 11.71 -13.92
N GLY A 49 -19.66 11.29 -15.07
CA GLY A 49 -19.18 12.19 -16.13
C GLY A 49 -17.75 12.71 -15.91
N VAL A 50 -17.11 12.41 -14.79
CA VAL A 50 -15.68 12.64 -14.58
C VAL A 50 -14.90 11.48 -15.22
N ARG A 51 -14.57 11.63 -16.50
CA ARG A 51 -13.94 10.57 -17.31
C ARG A 51 -12.72 9.93 -16.66
N LEU A 52 -11.94 10.72 -15.91
CA LEU A 52 -10.75 10.25 -15.24
C LEU A 52 -11.11 9.18 -14.17
N ALA A 53 -12.12 9.41 -13.35
CA ALA A 53 -12.55 8.47 -12.31
C ALA A 53 -13.18 7.21 -12.93
N GLU A 54 -13.93 7.36 -14.02
CA GLU A 54 -14.51 6.22 -14.76
C GLU A 54 -13.42 5.32 -15.35
N VAL A 55 -12.40 5.92 -15.99
CA VAL A 55 -11.27 5.20 -16.58
C VAL A 55 -10.41 4.54 -15.49
N GLN A 56 -10.18 5.20 -14.36
CA GLN A 56 -9.39 4.68 -13.24
C GLN A 56 -9.98 3.36 -12.73
N LEU A 57 -11.28 3.30 -12.47
CA LEU A 57 -11.95 2.09 -11.99
C LEU A 57 -11.89 0.93 -12.99
N MET A 58 -12.14 1.20 -14.29
CA MET A 58 -12.08 0.16 -15.32
C MET A 58 -10.65 -0.30 -15.61
N ARG A 59 -9.69 0.59 -15.50
CA ARG A 59 -8.27 0.27 -15.64
C ARG A 59 -7.79 -0.68 -14.54
N GLU A 60 -8.26 -0.50 -13.30
CA GLU A 60 -7.98 -1.43 -12.21
C GLU A 60 -8.36 -2.87 -12.61
N ALA A 61 -9.56 -3.07 -13.19
CA ALA A 61 -9.98 -4.38 -13.67
C ALA A 61 -9.00 -4.96 -14.71
N CYS A 62 -8.58 -4.16 -15.68
CA CYS A 62 -7.64 -4.61 -16.72
C CYS A 62 -6.26 -4.98 -16.14
N ILE A 63 -5.76 -4.21 -15.17
CA ILE A 63 -4.47 -4.46 -14.51
C ILE A 63 -4.53 -5.75 -13.69
N LEU A 64 -5.56 -5.90 -12.86
CA LEU A 64 -5.74 -7.09 -12.03
C LEU A 64 -5.86 -8.36 -12.89
N GLU A 65 -6.59 -8.29 -14.01
CA GLU A 65 -6.73 -9.41 -14.94
C GLU A 65 -5.39 -9.78 -15.61
N ALA A 66 -4.53 -8.80 -15.89
CA ALA A 66 -3.21 -9.03 -16.49
C ALA A 66 -2.17 -9.61 -15.51
N LEU A 67 -2.32 -9.38 -14.21
CA LEU A 67 -1.29 -9.73 -13.23
C LEU A 67 -1.30 -11.21 -12.84
N HIS A 68 -2.44 -11.86 -12.72
CA HIS A 68 -2.57 -13.31 -12.40
C HIS A 68 -1.57 -13.81 -11.34
N HIS A 69 -1.61 -13.28 -10.12
CA HIS A 69 -0.73 -13.69 -9.02
C HIS A 69 -1.57 -13.95 -7.75
N PRO A 70 -1.26 -14.99 -6.94
CA PRO A 70 -2.03 -15.30 -5.72
C PRO A 70 -2.01 -14.18 -4.66
N GLY A 71 -1.04 -13.28 -4.69
CA GLY A 71 -0.95 -12.06 -3.88
C GLY A 71 -1.64 -10.83 -4.50
N VAL A 72 -2.48 -11.00 -5.53
CA VAL A 72 -3.26 -9.95 -6.19
C VAL A 72 -4.73 -10.40 -6.22
N PRO A 73 -5.72 -9.51 -5.94
CA PRO A 73 -7.13 -9.87 -6.03
C PRO A 73 -7.53 -10.28 -7.46
N ARG A 74 -8.31 -11.34 -7.60
CA ARG A 74 -8.87 -11.75 -8.89
C ARG A 74 -10.06 -10.86 -9.27
N VAL A 75 -10.19 -10.52 -10.53
CA VAL A 75 -11.42 -9.92 -11.08
C VAL A 75 -12.43 -11.04 -11.30
N PHE A 76 -13.67 -10.82 -10.91
CA PHE A 76 -14.76 -11.73 -11.14
C PHE A 76 -15.71 -11.25 -12.21
N GLU A 77 -16.04 -9.96 -12.18
CA GLU A 77 -17.01 -9.35 -13.09
C GLU A 77 -16.79 -7.84 -13.12
N CYS A 78 -17.14 -7.19 -14.21
CA CYS A 78 -17.22 -5.74 -14.30
C CYS A 78 -18.37 -5.32 -15.24
N GLY A 79 -18.84 -4.10 -15.08
CA GLY A 79 -19.94 -3.61 -15.91
C GLY A 79 -20.26 -2.15 -15.67
N VAL A 80 -21.43 -1.72 -16.17
CA VAL A 80 -21.96 -0.38 -15.98
C VAL A 80 -23.39 -0.47 -15.48
N LEU A 81 -23.68 0.21 -14.37
CA LEU A 81 -25.01 0.36 -13.81
C LEU A 81 -25.38 1.85 -13.74
N GLU A 82 -26.45 2.26 -14.39
CA GLU A 82 -26.92 3.68 -14.38
C GLU A 82 -25.79 4.69 -14.70
N ARG A 83 -25.00 4.44 -15.75
CA ARG A 83 -23.82 5.21 -16.17
C ARG A 83 -22.65 5.18 -15.16
N ARG A 84 -22.67 4.30 -14.20
CA ARG A 84 -21.64 4.11 -13.21
C ARG A 84 -20.90 2.81 -13.49
N PRO A 85 -19.63 2.84 -13.88
CA PRO A 85 -18.82 1.64 -13.93
C PRO A 85 -18.72 1.01 -12.55
N TRP A 86 -18.62 -0.31 -12.53
CA TRP A 86 -18.40 -1.11 -11.33
C TRP A 86 -17.52 -2.31 -11.63
N ILE A 87 -16.85 -2.80 -10.61
CA ILE A 87 -15.97 -3.97 -10.64
C ILE A 87 -16.27 -4.84 -9.43
N ALA A 88 -16.38 -6.16 -9.62
CA ALA A 88 -16.38 -7.16 -8.58
C ALA A 88 -15.03 -7.88 -8.59
N THR A 89 -14.30 -7.76 -7.51
CA THR A 89 -13.02 -8.44 -7.29
C THR A 89 -13.13 -9.42 -6.13
N GLU A 90 -12.17 -10.30 -6.01
CA GLU A 90 -12.05 -11.18 -4.84
C GLU A 90 -12.04 -10.34 -3.56
N PHE A 91 -12.91 -10.72 -2.61
CA PHE A 91 -12.87 -10.13 -1.27
C PHE A 91 -11.67 -10.72 -0.52
N ILE A 92 -10.73 -9.88 -0.14
CA ILE A 92 -9.54 -10.31 0.57
C ILE A 92 -9.84 -10.33 2.07
N ASP A 93 -10.10 -11.51 2.58
CA ASP A 93 -10.26 -11.72 4.02
C ASP A 93 -8.88 -11.81 4.67
N GLY A 94 -8.53 -10.75 5.41
CA GLY A 94 -7.20 -10.60 5.98
C GLY A 94 -7.08 -9.37 6.87
N LEU A 95 -5.89 -9.17 7.40
CA LEU A 95 -5.57 -8.05 8.27
C LEU A 95 -4.61 -7.10 7.54
N SER A 96 -5.06 -5.88 7.24
CA SER A 96 -4.18 -4.86 6.66
C SER A 96 -3.04 -4.51 7.62
N ILE A 97 -1.92 -4.03 7.08
CA ILE A 97 -0.79 -3.59 7.91
C ILE A 97 -1.19 -2.43 8.82
N GLU A 98 -2.06 -1.53 8.36
CA GLU A 98 -2.63 -0.47 9.20
C GLU A 98 -3.27 -1.02 10.48
N ARG A 99 -4.12 -2.03 10.34
CA ARG A 99 -4.80 -2.65 11.49
C ARG A 99 -3.90 -3.56 12.30
N ALA A 100 -2.94 -4.21 11.66
CA ALA A 100 -1.98 -5.09 12.33
C ALA A 100 -1.01 -4.32 13.24
N ALA A 101 -0.69 -3.08 12.88
CA ALA A 101 0.19 -2.18 13.61
C ALA A 101 -0.54 -1.05 14.35
N SER A 102 -1.88 -1.10 14.52
CA SER A 102 -2.65 -0.01 15.11
C SER A 102 -2.26 0.30 16.56
N ASP A 103 -1.99 -0.72 17.36
CA ASP A 103 -1.80 -0.59 18.81
C ASP A 103 -0.38 -0.93 19.26
N ARG A 104 0.37 -1.65 18.45
CA ARG A 104 1.75 -2.08 18.76
C ARG A 104 2.54 -2.31 17.47
N PRO A 105 3.87 -2.11 17.52
CA PRO A 105 4.73 -2.43 16.39
C PRO A 105 4.61 -3.91 15.98
N LEU A 106 4.75 -4.18 14.69
CA LEU A 106 4.89 -5.55 14.22
C LEU A 106 6.21 -6.16 14.74
N ALA A 107 6.14 -7.41 15.12
CA ALA A 107 7.36 -8.19 15.39
C ALA A 107 8.24 -8.24 14.14
N ILE A 108 9.56 -8.17 14.31
CA ILE A 108 10.52 -8.10 13.19
C ILE A 108 10.39 -9.30 12.25
N GLY A 109 10.19 -10.50 12.78
CA GLY A 109 9.94 -11.71 11.96
C GLY A 109 8.69 -11.58 11.08
N ASP A 110 7.58 -11.06 11.64
CA ASP A 110 6.35 -10.77 10.89
C ASP A 110 6.58 -9.71 9.82
N ALA A 111 7.30 -8.63 10.18
CA ALA A 111 7.63 -7.55 9.25
C ALA A 111 8.49 -8.05 8.08
N LEU A 112 9.50 -8.87 8.34
CA LEU A 112 10.33 -9.51 7.30
C LEU A 112 9.51 -10.42 6.38
N ALA A 113 8.59 -11.22 6.94
CA ALA A 113 7.72 -12.07 6.14
C ALA A 113 6.82 -11.24 5.22
N VAL A 114 6.28 -10.12 5.72
CA VAL A 114 5.47 -9.20 4.90
C VAL A 114 6.31 -8.55 3.81
N VAL A 115 7.52 -8.04 4.13
CA VAL A 115 8.43 -7.44 3.13
C VAL A 115 8.76 -8.45 2.03
N ARG A 116 9.15 -9.68 2.41
CA ARG A 116 9.48 -10.76 1.48
C ARG A 116 8.32 -11.00 0.48
N ASP A 117 7.12 -11.23 1.01
CA ASP A 117 5.99 -11.66 0.18
C ASP A 117 5.43 -10.47 -0.62
N ALA A 118 5.32 -9.28 -0.05
CA ALA A 118 4.91 -8.08 -0.77
C ALA A 118 5.90 -7.74 -1.90
N ALA A 119 7.20 -7.83 -1.64
CA ALA A 119 8.23 -7.61 -2.66
C ALA A 119 8.16 -8.64 -3.79
N ALA A 120 7.77 -9.90 -3.52
CA ALA A 120 7.52 -10.90 -4.56
C ALA A 120 6.35 -10.52 -5.47
N VAL A 121 5.24 -10.03 -4.89
CA VAL A 121 4.08 -9.52 -5.66
C VAL A 121 4.49 -8.34 -6.53
N LEU A 122 5.21 -7.37 -5.97
CA LEU A 122 5.69 -6.20 -6.71
C LEU A 122 6.67 -6.59 -7.84
N ALA A 123 7.62 -7.50 -7.57
CA ALA A 123 8.54 -8.00 -8.60
C ALA A 123 7.78 -8.64 -9.76
N HIS A 124 6.73 -9.44 -9.48
CA HIS A 124 5.87 -10.00 -10.51
C HIS A 124 5.15 -8.92 -11.34
N ALA A 125 4.63 -7.87 -10.71
CA ALA A 125 3.99 -6.75 -11.40
C ALA A 125 5.00 -5.97 -12.26
N HIS A 126 6.18 -5.65 -11.70
CA HIS A 126 7.22 -4.88 -12.37
C HIS A 126 7.76 -5.59 -13.62
N THR A 127 7.90 -6.93 -13.60
CA THR A 127 8.30 -7.69 -14.81
C THR A 127 7.27 -7.63 -15.94
N ARG A 128 6.04 -7.20 -15.64
CA ARG A 128 4.95 -6.95 -16.60
C ARG A 128 4.78 -5.48 -16.97
N GLY A 129 5.72 -4.64 -16.53
CA GLY A 129 5.66 -3.19 -16.73
C GLY A 129 4.58 -2.50 -15.91
N VAL A 130 4.03 -3.15 -14.88
CA VAL A 130 3.02 -2.56 -13.98
C VAL A 130 3.68 -2.03 -12.72
N VAL A 131 3.47 -0.76 -12.42
CA VAL A 131 3.90 -0.08 -11.19
C VAL A 131 2.66 0.32 -10.40
N HIS A 132 2.58 -0.04 -9.14
CA HIS A 132 1.41 0.16 -8.28
C HIS A 132 1.16 1.64 -7.95
N ARG A 133 2.21 2.39 -7.59
CA ARG A 133 2.25 3.83 -7.34
C ARG A 133 1.53 4.33 -6.09
N ASN A 134 0.81 3.48 -5.39
CA ASN A 134 0.03 3.84 -4.20
C ASN A 134 0.04 2.75 -3.13
N ILE A 135 1.23 2.23 -2.79
CA ILE A 135 1.38 1.29 -1.66
C ILE A 135 1.18 2.06 -0.37
N THR A 136 0.20 1.64 0.42
CA THR A 136 -0.17 2.19 1.73
C THR A 136 -0.33 1.07 2.75
N PRO A 137 -0.38 1.36 4.07
CA PRO A 137 -0.64 0.34 5.08
C PRO A 137 -1.98 -0.39 4.91
N GLN A 138 -2.97 0.25 4.28
CA GLN A 138 -4.26 -0.35 3.94
C GLN A 138 -4.15 -1.32 2.76
N ALA A 139 -3.33 -0.97 1.77
CA ALA A 139 -3.19 -1.75 0.53
C ALA A 139 -2.43 -3.07 0.73
N VAL A 140 -1.60 -3.20 1.78
CA VAL A 140 -0.86 -4.42 2.09
C VAL A 140 -1.63 -5.22 3.13
N VAL A 141 -2.16 -6.39 2.73
CA VAL A 141 -3.03 -7.23 3.56
C VAL A 141 -2.37 -8.57 3.85
N ARG A 142 -2.24 -8.92 5.13
CA ARG A 142 -1.81 -10.26 5.57
C ARG A 142 -2.97 -11.23 5.42
N THR A 143 -2.72 -12.36 4.78
CA THR A 143 -3.73 -13.37 4.41
C THR A 143 -3.28 -14.78 4.80
N PRO A 144 -3.18 -15.10 6.11
CA PRO A 144 -2.58 -16.36 6.57
C PRO A 144 -3.32 -17.61 6.13
N GLY A 145 -4.58 -17.50 5.73
CA GLY A 145 -5.40 -18.64 5.24
C GLY A 145 -5.29 -18.88 3.74
N ARG A 146 -4.51 -18.09 2.99
CA ARG A 146 -4.36 -18.21 1.54
C ARG A 146 -3.08 -18.97 1.18
N SER A 147 -3.00 -19.42 -0.07
CA SER A 147 -1.77 -20.02 -0.62
C SER A 147 -0.59 -19.06 -0.70
N PHE A 148 -0.84 -17.76 -0.59
CA PHE A 148 0.16 -16.70 -0.50
C PHE A 148 -0.21 -15.77 0.68
N ALA A 149 0.75 -15.53 1.58
CA ALA A 149 0.47 -14.95 2.88
C ALA A 149 0.24 -13.42 2.88
N VAL A 150 0.49 -12.75 1.75
CA VAL A 150 0.28 -11.30 1.56
C VAL A 150 -0.50 -11.07 0.27
N CYS A 151 -1.48 -10.16 0.32
CA CYS A 151 -2.17 -9.65 -0.85
C CYS A 151 -1.98 -8.14 -0.94
N ILE A 152 -1.62 -7.63 -2.12
CA ILE A 152 -1.60 -6.19 -2.41
C ILE A 152 -2.90 -5.85 -3.13
N THR A 153 -3.62 -4.86 -2.60
CA THR A 153 -4.93 -4.38 -3.09
C THR A 153 -4.82 -2.95 -3.64
N GLU A 154 -5.90 -2.35 -4.09
CA GLU A 154 -5.96 -0.93 -4.51
C GLU A 154 -5.12 -0.56 -5.74
N TRP A 155 -5.15 -1.37 -6.79
CA TRP A 155 -4.39 -1.18 -8.04
C TRP A 155 -4.91 -0.07 -8.97
N GLY A 156 -5.91 0.70 -8.56
CA GLY A 156 -6.53 1.72 -9.42
C GLY A 156 -5.60 2.87 -9.83
N ASP A 157 -4.52 3.11 -9.10
CA ASP A 157 -3.51 4.14 -9.40
C ASP A 157 -2.31 3.60 -10.19
N ALA A 158 -2.30 2.30 -10.46
CA ALA A 158 -1.18 1.65 -11.12
C ALA A 158 -0.97 2.16 -12.55
N SER A 159 0.27 2.21 -13.01
CA SER A 159 0.66 2.52 -14.39
C SER A 159 1.14 1.28 -15.12
N ILE A 160 1.00 1.31 -16.45
CA ILE A 160 1.55 0.28 -17.35
C ILE A 160 2.50 0.99 -18.31
N ASN A 161 3.76 0.51 -18.39
CA ASN A 161 4.79 1.03 -19.30
C ASN A 161 4.89 2.57 -19.28
N ASP A 162 5.03 3.16 -18.10
CA ASP A 162 5.11 4.61 -17.84
C ASP A 162 3.90 5.45 -18.26
N ASN A 163 2.84 4.85 -18.77
CA ASN A 163 1.59 5.52 -19.06
C ASN A 163 0.82 5.81 -17.77
N ALA A 164 1.35 6.73 -16.98
CA ALA A 164 0.66 7.25 -15.80
C ALA A 164 -0.54 8.09 -16.24
N ILE A 165 -1.72 7.74 -15.73
CA ILE A 165 -2.88 8.61 -15.84
C ILE A 165 -2.93 9.50 -14.61
N PRO A 166 -3.18 10.82 -14.75
CA PRO A 166 -3.47 11.66 -13.59
C PRO A 166 -4.59 11.00 -12.77
N HIS A 167 -4.48 10.99 -11.47
CA HIS A 167 -5.45 10.36 -10.57
C HIS A 167 -5.71 11.26 -9.36
N VAL A 168 -6.83 11.02 -8.69
CA VAL A 168 -7.15 11.70 -7.44
C VAL A 168 -6.31 11.04 -6.34
N VAL A 169 -5.34 11.79 -5.82
CA VAL A 169 -4.44 11.31 -4.77
C VAL A 169 -5.12 11.40 -3.42
N ASP A 170 -5.10 10.32 -2.63
CA ASP A 170 -5.46 10.39 -1.22
C ASP A 170 -4.41 11.24 -0.47
N PRO A 171 -4.81 12.29 0.25
CA PRO A 171 -3.89 13.11 1.03
C PRO A 171 -3.04 12.32 2.03
N ASN A 172 -3.54 11.22 2.57
CA ASN A 172 -2.82 10.38 3.53
C ASN A 172 -1.74 9.52 2.86
N ALA A 173 -1.93 9.13 1.60
CA ALA A 173 -0.96 8.36 0.85
C ALA A 173 0.36 9.11 0.60
N ARG A 174 0.37 10.44 0.72
CA ARG A 174 1.56 11.29 0.50
C ARG A 174 2.77 10.91 1.35
N PHE A 175 2.55 10.38 2.55
CA PHE A 175 3.61 10.01 3.49
C PHE A 175 4.41 8.77 3.06
N TYR A 176 3.83 7.94 2.19
CA TYR A 176 4.46 6.73 1.68
C TYR A 176 4.98 6.90 0.25
N ARG A 177 4.63 7.99 -0.43
CA ARG A 177 5.00 8.20 -1.84
C ARG A 177 6.47 8.52 -2.00
N ALA A 178 7.07 7.88 -2.98
CA ALA A 178 8.44 8.17 -3.37
C ALA A 178 8.61 9.63 -3.84
N PRO A 179 9.77 10.27 -3.53
CA PRO A 179 10.01 11.68 -3.87
C PRO A 179 9.81 12.01 -5.35
N GLU A 180 10.23 11.13 -6.25
CA GLU A 180 10.08 11.30 -7.71
C GLU A 180 8.61 11.28 -8.14
N LEU A 181 7.77 10.49 -7.50
CA LEU A 181 6.32 10.50 -7.77
C LEU A 181 5.66 11.81 -7.37
N VAL A 182 6.20 12.48 -6.35
CA VAL A 182 5.69 13.78 -5.89
C VAL A 182 6.18 14.89 -6.81
N ALA A 183 7.42 14.82 -7.31
CA ALA A 183 8.03 15.85 -8.13
C ALA A 183 7.54 15.81 -9.59
N ASP A 184 7.68 14.67 -10.25
CA ASP A 184 7.54 14.57 -11.71
C ASP A 184 6.37 13.69 -12.15
N GLY A 185 5.82 12.90 -11.26
CA GLY A 185 4.75 11.93 -11.56
C GLY A 185 5.22 10.71 -12.36
N HIS A 186 6.46 10.68 -12.84
CA HIS A 186 7.08 9.53 -13.49
C HIS A 186 7.82 8.69 -12.46
N ALA A 187 7.63 7.37 -12.52
CA ALA A 187 8.32 6.46 -11.64
C ALA A 187 8.31 5.05 -12.20
N ASP A 188 9.39 4.33 -11.98
CA ASP A 188 9.48 2.89 -12.20
C ASP A 188 9.10 2.11 -10.93
N GLY A 189 9.28 0.79 -10.95
CA GLY A 189 8.95 -0.09 -9.82
C GLY A 189 9.70 0.23 -8.52
N ARG A 190 10.77 1.01 -8.55
CA ARG A 190 11.50 1.45 -7.35
C ARG A 190 10.73 2.44 -6.49
N ALA A 191 9.72 3.11 -7.07
CA ALA A 191 8.78 3.92 -6.31
C ALA A 191 7.91 3.06 -5.38
N ASP A 192 7.49 1.87 -5.83
CA ASP A 192 6.75 0.92 -4.99
C ASP A 192 7.65 0.33 -3.89
N VAL A 193 8.93 0.12 -4.18
CA VAL A 193 9.93 -0.33 -3.18
C VAL A 193 10.08 0.72 -2.07
N PHE A 194 10.17 2.00 -2.43
CA PHE A 194 10.20 3.08 -1.44
C PHE A 194 8.94 3.07 -0.57
N ALA A 195 7.76 3.00 -1.21
CA ALA A 195 6.48 3.00 -0.50
C ALA A 195 6.35 1.80 0.43
N LEU A 196 6.74 0.60 0.00
CA LEU A 196 6.77 -0.59 0.86
C LEU A 196 7.73 -0.40 2.04
N GLY A 197 8.92 0.18 1.81
CA GLY A 197 9.87 0.54 2.86
C GLY A 197 9.27 1.48 3.91
N ALA A 198 8.54 2.52 3.46
CA ALA A 198 7.87 3.48 4.33
C ALA A 198 6.77 2.83 5.18
N VAL A 199 5.92 2.02 4.56
CA VAL A 199 4.86 1.24 5.24
C VAL A 199 5.45 0.32 6.30
N MET A 200 6.53 -0.38 5.98
CA MET A 200 7.12 -1.36 6.90
C MET A 200 7.94 -0.71 8.00
N PHE A 201 8.57 0.44 7.74
CA PHE A 201 9.22 1.23 8.78
C PHE A 201 8.19 1.70 9.83
N GLU A 202 7.08 2.29 9.37
CA GLU A 202 6.00 2.71 10.27
C GLU A 202 5.41 1.52 11.03
N ALA A 203 5.14 0.40 10.36
CA ALA A 203 4.58 -0.78 11.00
C ALA A 203 5.50 -1.38 12.09
N ALA A 204 6.81 -1.25 11.93
CA ALA A 204 7.79 -1.74 12.90
C ALA A 204 8.11 -0.74 14.03
N THR A 205 7.76 0.55 13.87
CA THR A 205 8.16 1.61 14.80
C THR A 205 7.02 2.46 15.31
N LEU A 206 5.87 2.45 14.65
CA LEU A 206 4.72 3.37 14.82
C LEU A 206 5.08 4.84 14.55
N VAL A 207 6.16 5.08 13.80
CA VAL A 207 6.65 6.40 13.41
C VAL A 207 6.76 6.47 11.90
N LEU A 208 6.27 7.55 11.30
CA LEU A 208 6.46 7.80 9.87
C LEU A 208 7.96 8.00 9.56
N PRO A 209 8.47 7.49 8.43
CA PRO A 209 9.87 7.62 8.06
C PRO A 209 10.18 9.06 7.63
N GLU A 210 10.51 9.92 8.59
CA GLU A 210 11.13 11.22 8.34
C GLU A 210 12.59 11.16 8.75
N PRO A 211 13.51 11.79 8.01
CA PRO A 211 14.64 11.09 7.35
C PRO A 211 15.16 9.97 8.23
N ILE A 212 15.46 8.84 7.67
CA ILE A 212 15.75 7.54 8.32
C ILE A 212 16.63 7.73 9.55
N GLN A 213 16.01 7.72 10.72
CA GLN A 213 16.71 7.72 11.99
C GLN A 213 16.97 6.27 12.40
N LYS A 214 18.12 6.03 13.05
CA LYS A 214 18.35 4.74 13.72
C LYS A 214 17.26 4.57 14.78
N PHE A 215 16.55 3.46 14.73
CA PHE A 215 15.50 3.19 15.71
C PHE A 215 16.04 2.22 16.76
N PRO A 216 16.08 2.62 18.06
CA PRO A 216 16.53 1.74 19.14
C PRO A 216 15.72 0.43 19.15
N GLY A 217 16.38 -0.71 19.30
CA GLY A 217 15.73 -2.02 19.31
C GLY A 217 15.44 -2.64 17.94
N MET A 218 15.67 -1.92 16.83
CA MET A 218 15.57 -2.51 15.49
C MET A 218 16.89 -3.24 15.14
N PRO A 219 16.85 -4.52 14.74
CA PRO A 219 18.04 -5.24 14.30
C PRO A 219 18.73 -4.53 13.13
N VAL A 220 20.06 -4.44 13.20
CA VAL A 220 20.87 -3.69 12.21
C VAL A 220 20.60 -4.14 10.78
N ALA A 221 20.52 -5.43 10.54
CA ALA A 221 20.27 -5.97 9.19
C ALA A 221 18.88 -5.58 8.64
N PHE A 222 17.84 -5.60 9.48
CA PHE A 222 16.50 -5.17 9.08
C PHE A 222 16.46 -3.65 8.82
N HIS A 223 17.10 -2.86 9.69
CA HIS A 223 17.24 -1.42 9.49
C HIS A 223 17.97 -1.11 8.17
N GLN A 224 19.05 -1.83 7.86
CA GLN A 224 19.79 -1.64 6.61
C GLN A 224 18.93 -1.96 5.37
N LEU A 225 18.13 -3.01 5.43
CA LEU A 225 17.19 -3.33 4.35
C LEU A 225 16.21 -2.18 4.14
N LEU A 226 15.51 -1.72 5.19
CA LEU A 226 14.56 -0.60 5.08
C LEU A 226 15.26 0.68 4.62
N ALA A 227 16.48 0.97 5.11
CA ALA A 227 17.26 2.13 4.70
C ALA A 227 17.59 2.11 3.19
N SER A 228 17.94 0.94 2.65
CA SER A 228 18.19 0.80 1.21
C SER A 228 16.93 1.03 0.37
N MET A 229 15.77 0.59 0.84
CA MET A 229 14.48 0.80 0.18
C MET A 229 14.07 2.29 0.21
N LEU A 230 14.39 3.01 1.27
CA LEU A 230 14.03 4.40 1.51
C LEU A 230 15.05 5.42 0.98
N THR A 231 16.05 4.98 0.22
CA THR A 231 17.01 5.87 -0.42
C THR A 231 16.31 6.87 -1.34
N ARG A 232 16.69 8.16 -1.27
CA ARG A 232 16.02 9.23 -2.02
C ARG A 232 16.18 9.12 -3.53
N VAL A 233 17.37 8.68 -3.95
CA VAL A 233 17.73 8.50 -5.37
C VAL A 233 17.17 7.15 -5.84
N PRO A 234 16.26 7.11 -6.82
CA PRO A 234 15.65 5.85 -7.27
C PRO A 234 16.65 4.81 -7.74
N GLU A 235 17.72 5.25 -8.43
CA GLU A 235 18.77 4.39 -9.00
C GLU A 235 19.56 3.62 -7.93
N ASP A 236 19.64 4.18 -6.71
CA ASP A 236 20.34 3.57 -5.58
C ASP A 236 19.45 2.59 -4.79
N ARG A 237 18.15 2.53 -5.10
CA ARG A 237 17.23 1.58 -4.47
C ARG A 237 17.32 0.20 -5.11
N PRO A 238 17.21 -0.88 -4.33
CA PRO A 238 17.12 -2.23 -4.87
C PRO A 238 15.83 -2.41 -5.69
N ALA A 239 15.87 -3.28 -6.69
CA ALA A 239 14.64 -3.76 -7.33
C ALA A 239 13.83 -4.65 -6.37
N ALA A 240 12.52 -4.77 -6.58
CA ALA A 240 11.65 -5.57 -5.70
C ALA A 240 12.10 -7.04 -5.58
N ALA A 241 12.63 -7.64 -6.64
CA ALA A 241 13.19 -8.99 -6.60
C ALA A 241 14.40 -9.12 -5.66
N ALA A 242 15.25 -8.08 -5.59
CA ALA A 242 16.39 -8.05 -4.67
C ALA A 242 15.93 -7.88 -3.21
N VAL A 243 14.91 -7.04 -2.98
CA VAL A 243 14.26 -6.90 -1.66
C VAL A 243 13.68 -8.23 -1.19
N HIS A 244 12.95 -8.93 -2.07
CA HIS A 244 12.41 -10.26 -1.79
C HIS A 244 13.50 -11.24 -1.34
N ALA A 245 14.58 -11.34 -2.11
CA ALA A 245 15.70 -12.25 -1.83
C ALA A 245 16.38 -11.92 -0.49
N GLU A 246 16.64 -10.64 -0.21
CA GLU A 246 17.28 -10.22 1.03
C GLU A 246 16.37 -10.41 2.25
N ALA A 247 15.08 -10.10 2.13
CA ALA A 247 14.12 -10.34 3.21
C ALA A 247 13.95 -11.84 3.51
N ALA A 248 13.99 -12.70 2.49
CA ALA A 248 13.96 -14.15 2.67
C ALA A 248 15.22 -14.64 3.44
N ARG A 249 16.40 -14.19 3.02
CA ARG A 249 17.66 -14.50 3.70
C ARG A 249 17.69 -14.06 5.17
N LEU A 250 17.18 -12.85 5.44
CA LEU A 250 17.09 -12.33 6.82
C LEU A 250 16.08 -13.13 7.64
N ALA A 251 14.95 -13.52 7.08
CA ALA A 251 13.94 -14.32 7.78
C ALA A 251 14.49 -15.67 8.25
N GLU A 252 15.35 -16.34 7.46
CA GLU A 252 16.03 -17.57 7.86
C GLU A 252 16.95 -17.34 9.07
N VAL A 253 17.73 -16.25 9.07
CA VAL A 253 18.64 -15.90 10.16
C VAL A 253 17.88 -15.59 11.45
N PHE A 254 16.73 -14.92 11.35
CA PHE A 254 15.92 -14.55 12.53
C PHE A 254 15.11 -15.72 13.10
N THR A 255 14.74 -16.72 12.29
CA THR A 255 14.10 -17.95 12.81
C THR A 255 15.08 -18.86 13.55
N ASP A 256 16.35 -18.86 13.18
CA ASP A 256 17.38 -19.66 13.83
C ASP A 256 17.94 -19.02 15.13
N SER A 257 17.64 -17.73 15.35
CA SER A 257 18.13 -16.97 16.50
C SER A 257 17.02 -16.67 17.53
N GLU A 258 16.32 -17.67 18.03
CA GLU A 258 15.61 -17.58 19.33
C GLU A 258 16.60 -17.64 20.50
N GLY A 259 17.60 -16.75 20.49
CA GLY A 259 18.47 -16.42 21.61
C GLY A 259 18.12 -15.04 22.14
N PRO A 260 18.38 -14.73 23.43
CA PRO A 260 18.01 -13.45 24.02
C PRO A 260 18.67 -12.30 23.27
N ILE A 261 17.86 -11.29 22.94
CA ILE A 261 18.32 -10.02 22.37
C ILE A 261 19.27 -9.39 23.39
N GLU A 262 20.55 -9.25 23.07
CA GLU A 262 21.45 -8.42 23.88
C GLU A 262 20.91 -6.99 23.88
N GLU A 263 20.38 -6.54 25.01
CA GLU A 263 20.04 -5.15 25.25
C GLU A 263 21.32 -4.31 25.15
N VAL A 264 21.50 -3.60 24.06
CA VAL A 264 22.53 -2.57 23.98
C VAL A 264 22.01 -1.37 24.79
N GLU A 265 22.56 -1.16 25.95
CA GLU A 265 22.35 0.04 26.74
C GLU A 265 22.70 1.27 25.89
N VAL A 266 21.68 2.05 25.56
CA VAL A 266 21.86 3.31 24.83
C VAL A 266 21.91 4.44 25.86
N GLU A 267 23.07 5.05 26.02
CA GLU A 267 23.24 6.30 26.76
C GLU A 267 22.28 7.35 26.17
N LEU A 268 21.28 7.76 26.96
CA LEU A 268 20.37 8.85 26.63
C LEU A 268 21.16 10.15 26.63
N VAL A 269 21.47 10.66 25.45
CA VAL A 269 21.96 12.03 25.29
C VAL A 269 20.75 12.97 25.50
N ASP A 270 20.80 13.72 26.60
CA ASP A 270 19.81 14.71 26.99
C ASP A 270 19.79 15.87 25.97
N ILE A 271 18.82 15.84 25.06
CA ILE A 271 18.58 16.87 24.03
C ILE A 271 17.81 18.09 24.58
N SER A 272 17.50 18.13 25.87
CA SER A 272 16.74 19.24 26.46
C SER A 272 17.56 20.55 26.61
N ARG A 273 18.89 20.54 26.36
CA ARG A 273 19.77 21.69 26.63
C ARG A 273 20.09 22.59 25.45
N ASN A 274 19.74 22.25 24.20
CA ASN A 274 19.97 23.15 23.06
C ASN A 274 19.03 22.81 21.88
N PRO A 275 17.82 23.37 21.81
CA PRO A 275 16.98 23.23 20.64
C PRO A 275 17.61 24.04 19.48
N PRO A 276 17.65 23.50 18.24
CA PRO A 276 18.11 24.25 17.08
C PRO A 276 17.22 25.47 16.83
N PRO A 277 17.77 26.60 16.33
CA PRO A 277 17.00 27.81 16.10
C PRO A 277 15.91 27.55 15.04
N MET A 278 14.69 27.93 15.37
CA MET A 278 13.54 27.87 14.46
C MET A 278 13.82 28.74 13.22
N PRO A 279 13.57 28.25 12.00
CA PRO A 279 13.64 29.10 10.81
C PRO A 279 12.57 30.17 10.90
N SER A 280 12.96 31.44 10.72
CA SER A 280 12.05 32.58 10.69
C SER A 280 11.08 32.45 9.51
N LEU A 281 9.81 32.23 9.78
CA LEU A 281 8.73 32.28 8.81
C LEU A 281 8.51 33.72 8.34
N GLY A 282 9.23 34.13 7.34
CA GLY A 282 9.03 35.38 6.61
C GLY A 282 8.14 35.16 5.41
N TRP A 283 6.85 34.95 5.62
CA TRP A 283 5.86 35.16 4.55
C TRP A 283 4.50 35.50 5.17
N MET A 284 4.08 36.77 5.03
CA MET A 284 2.71 37.20 5.25
C MET A 284 2.04 37.44 3.88
N PRO A 285 0.84 36.88 3.62
CA PRO A 285 0.08 37.27 2.43
C PRO A 285 -0.51 38.69 2.59
N PRO A 286 -0.68 39.47 1.49
CA PRO A 286 -1.30 40.78 1.54
C PRO A 286 -2.78 40.67 1.93
N ARG A 287 -3.27 41.62 2.76
CA ARG A 287 -4.67 41.72 3.14
C ARG A 287 -5.52 42.19 1.93
N PRO A 288 -6.72 41.63 1.72
CA PRO A 288 -7.62 42.12 0.70
C PRO A 288 -8.15 43.53 1.07
N SER A 289 -8.16 44.43 0.09
CA SER A 289 -8.81 45.73 0.10
C SER A 289 -10.32 45.62 -0.01
#